data_729dc97774440fc2c3719e623ace7abd
#
_entry.id   729dc97774440fc2c3719e623ace7abd
#
_cell.length_a   1.000
_cell.length_b   1.000
_cell.length_c   1.000
_cell.angle_alpha   90.00
_cell.angle_beta   90.00
_cell.angle_gamma   90.00
#
_symmetry.space_group_name_H-M   'P 1'
#
loop_
_entity.id
_entity.type
_entity.pdbx_description
1 polymer ?
#
loop_
_entity_poly.entity_id
_entity_poly.type
_entity_poly.pdbx_seq_one_letter_code
_entity_poly.pdbx_strand_id
1 'polypeptide(L)'
;MLRIEDTDQERYVEGAVEIIYRTLQETGLVHDEGPDKDGGYGPYVQSERMKTGIYMKYAKELIEKGEAYYCFCDKERLASLKTEVVEGKEITLYDKHCLHLSKEEIEANLAAGKPFVIRQNIPNEGTTTFHDELYGDITVENAELDLSLIHI
;
A
#
# COMPACT_ATOMS: atom_id res chain seq x y z
N MET A 1 -7.15 -1.80 -19.78
CA MET A 1 -6.64 -0.58 -19.10
C MET A 1 -5.15 -0.72 -18.85
N LEU A 2 -4.37 0.32 -19.14
CA LEU A 2 -2.95 0.43 -18.80
C LEU A 2 -2.77 1.43 -17.66
N ARG A 3 -2.12 1.03 -16.57
CA ARG A 3 -1.77 1.90 -15.44
C ARG A 3 -0.26 1.86 -15.20
N ILE A 4 0.33 3.01 -14.96
CA ILE A 4 1.75 3.16 -14.65
C ILE A 4 1.90 3.31 -13.13
N GLU A 5 2.66 2.42 -12.52
CA GLU A 5 2.99 2.44 -11.08
C GLU A 5 4.43 2.95 -10.91
N ASP A 6 4.56 4.26 -10.78
CA ASP A 6 5.83 5.02 -10.78
C ASP A 6 6.28 5.47 -9.39
N THR A 7 5.76 4.87 -8.33
CA THR A 7 6.06 5.30 -6.95
C THR A 7 7.38 4.76 -6.40
N ASP A 8 7.96 3.75 -7.05
CA ASP A 8 9.26 3.20 -6.66
C ASP A 8 10.41 3.98 -7.33
N GLN A 9 10.96 4.94 -6.58
CA GLN A 9 12.02 5.82 -7.07
C GLN A 9 13.38 5.10 -7.21
N GLU A 10 13.61 4.00 -6.50
CA GLU A 10 14.86 3.24 -6.57
C GLU A 10 14.96 2.43 -7.88
N ARG A 11 13.82 2.03 -8.44
CA ARG A 11 13.72 1.28 -9.70
C ARG A 11 13.31 2.14 -10.90
N TYR A 12 13.32 3.45 -10.74
CA TYR A 12 12.99 4.35 -11.85
C TYR A 12 14.00 4.23 -12.99
N VAL A 13 13.50 4.03 -14.21
CA VAL A 13 14.30 3.99 -15.44
C VAL A 13 13.71 4.98 -16.43
N GLU A 14 14.52 5.97 -16.82
CA GLU A 14 14.13 6.96 -17.83
C GLU A 14 13.83 6.26 -19.18
N GLY A 15 12.73 6.64 -19.82
CA GLY A 15 12.29 6.06 -21.10
C GLY A 15 11.60 4.70 -21.00
N ALA A 16 11.42 4.13 -19.79
CA ALA A 16 10.78 2.83 -19.64
C ALA A 16 9.31 2.82 -20.11
N VAL A 17 8.59 3.91 -19.90
CA VAL A 17 7.19 4.04 -20.31
C VAL A 17 7.04 4.00 -21.84
N GLU A 18 7.91 4.68 -22.56
CA GLU A 18 7.95 4.69 -24.02
C GLU A 18 8.26 3.29 -24.56
N ILE A 19 9.13 2.55 -23.91
CA ILE A 19 9.44 1.15 -24.27
C ILE A 19 8.19 0.28 -24.06
N ILE A 20 7.46 0.45 -22.97
CA ILE A 20 6.21 -0.27 -22.72
C ILE A 20 5.20 -0.01 -23.84
N TYR A 21 4.94 1.24 -24.20
CA TYR A 21 4.01 1.58 -25.28
C TYR A 21 4.43 0.97 -26.61
N ARG A 22 5.71 1.10 -26.96
CA ARG A 22 6.23 0.53 -28.21
C ARG A 22 6.09 -0.99 -28.23
N THR A 23 6.42 -1.67 -27.14
CA THR A 23 6.30 -3.14 -27.03
C THR A 23 4.86 -3.58 -27.18
N LEU A 24 3.91 -2.91 -26.52
CA LEU A 24 2.48 -3.20 -26.67
C LEU A 24 2.01 -3.02 -28.10
N GLN A 25 2.43 -1.94 -28.76
CA GLN A 25 2.10 -1.66 -30.15
C GLN A 25 2.68 -2.71 -31.12
N GLU A 26 3.95 -3.07 -30.97
CA GLU A 26 4.64 -4.06 -31.80
C GLU A 26 4.05 -5.47 -31.65
N THR A 27 3.55 -5.81 -30.46
CA THR A 27 2.90 -7.10 -30.18
C THR A 27 1.41 -7.12 -30.52
N GLY A 28 0.83 -6.01 -30.95
CA GLY A 28 -0.60 -5.90 -31.26
C GLY A 28 -1.52 -5.88 -30.03
N LEU A 29 -0.96 -5.70 -28.84
CA LEU A 29 -1.71 -5.55 -27.60
C LEU A 29 -2.13 -4.09 -27.40
N VAL A 30 -3.31 -3.74 -27.89
CA VAL A 30 -3.84 -2.39 -27.79
C VAL A 30 -4.67 -2.26 -26.53
N HIS A 31 -4.30 -1.32 -25.65
CA HIS A 31 -5.11 -1.01 -24.47
C HIS A 31 -6.29 -0.08 -24.82
N ASP A 32 -7.40 -0.21 -24.11
CA ASP A 32 -8.61 0.59 -24.33
C ASP A 32 -8.50 1.96 -23.68
N GLU A 33 -7.80 2.03 -22.53
CA GLU A 33 -7.57 3.23 -21.75
C GLU A 33 -6.23 3.20 -21.01
N GLY A 34 -5.66 4.35 -20.76
CA GLY A 34 -4.36 4.54 -20.13
C GLY A 34 -3.93 6.01 -20.10
N PRO A 35 -2.68 6.33 -19.74
CA PRO A 35 -2.19 7.70 -19.66
C PRO A 35 -2.27 8.48 -20.99
N ASP A 36 -2.15 7.78 -22.11
CA ASP A 36 -2.22 8.32 -23.48
C ASP A 36 -3.62 8.27 -24.09
N LYS A 37 -4.58 7.61 -23.42
CA LYS A 37 -5.94 7.42 -23.91
C LYS A 37 -6.92 7.40 -22.74
N ASP A 38 -7.48 8.55 -22.39
CA ASP A 38 -8.38 8.69 -21.25
C ASP A 38 -9.72 7.99 -21.51
N GLY A 39 -10.07 7.05 -20.62
CA GLY A 39 -11.36 6.37 -20.55
C GLY A 39 -12.30 6.95 -19.49
N GLY A 40 -11.94 8.05 -18.84
CA GLY A 40 -12.74 8.69 -17.79
C GLY A 40 -12.48 8.19 -16.37
N TYR A 41 -11.49 7.30 -16.18
CA TYR A 41 -11.13 6.74 -14.87
C TYR A 41 -9.72 7.15 -14.41
N GLY A 42 -9.10 8.11 -15.12
CA GLY A 42 -7.78 8.66 -14.78
C GLY A 42 -7.74 9.40 -13.43
N PRO A 43 -6.55 9.87 -13.05
CA PRO A 43 -5.26 9.64 -13.67
C PRO A 43 -4.79 8.17 -13.66
N TYR A 44 -4.10 7.77 -14.72
CA TYR A 44 -3.61 6.38 -14.87
C TYR A 44 -2.14 6.23 -14.44
N VAL A 45 -1.48 7.31 -14.09
CA VAL A 45 -0.16 7.33 -13.46
C VAL A 45 -0.35 7.43 -11.95
N GLN A 46 0.25 6.53 -11.19
CA GLN A 46 -0.02 6.42 -9.75
C GLN A 46 0.41 7.66 -8.98
N SER A 47 1.56 8.26 -9.29
CA SER A 47 2.02 9.49 -8.66
C SER A 47 1.09 10.69 -8.92
N GLU A 48 0.48 10.76 -10.10
CA GLU A 48 -0.53 11.77 -10.41
C GLU A 48 -1.83 11.52 -9.65
N ARG A 49 -2.25 10.25 -9.58
CA ARG A 49 -3.44 9.85 -8.81
C ARG A 49 -3.27 10.13 -7.32
N MET A 50 -2.07 9.96 -6.77
CA MET A 50 -1.76 10.35 -5.39
C MET A 50 -2.03 11.84 -5.13
N LYS A 51 -1.68 12.71 -6.06
CA LYS A 51 -1.90 14.18 -5.94
C LYS A 51 -3.38 14.55 -5.86
N THR A 52 -4.29 13.69 -6.31
CA THR A 52 -5.74 13.91 -6.16
C THR A 52 -6.25 13.73 -4.73
N GLY A 53 -5.43 13.16 -3.84
CA GLY A 53 -5.79 12.86 -2.45
C GLY A 53 -6.72 11.65 -2.27
N ILE A 54 -7.04 10.91 -3.35
CA ILE A 54 -8.01 9.81 -3.31
C ILE A 54 -7.60 8.71 -2.33
N TYR A 55 -6.30 8.36 -2.29
CA TYR A 55 -5.80 7.33 -1.37
C TYR A 55 -5.93 7.76 0.08
N MET A 56 -5.57 9.02 0.38
CA MET A 56 -5.71 9.58 1.73
C MET A 56 -7.17 9.63 2.18
N LYS A 57 -8.10 9.93 1.26
CA LYS A 57 -9.53 9.92 1.56
C LYS A 57 -9.97 8.55 2.08
N TYR A 58 -9.69 7.48 1.33
CA TYR A 58 -10.09 6.13 1.73
C TYR A 58 -9.31 5.61 2.95
N ALA A 59 -8.03 5.96 3.09
CA ALA A 59 -7.26 5.64 4.27
C ALA A 59 -7.86 6.25 5.54
N LYS A 60 -8.35 7.50 5.48
CA LYS A 60 -9.05 8.14 6.59
C LYS A 60 -10.39 7.46 6.90
N GLU A 61 -11.15 7.04 5.89
CA GLU A 61 -12.38 6.26 6.11
C GLU A 61 -12.11 4.95 6.85
N LEU A 62 -10.99 4.28 6.55
CA LEU A 62 -10.58 3.08 7.28
C LEU A 62 -10.19 3.38 8.74
N ILE A 63 -9.51 4.51 8.99
CA ILE A 63 -9.20 4.95 10.36
C ILE A 63 -10.47 5.25 11.14
N GLU A 64 -11.45 5.92 10.54
CA GLU A 64 -12.74 6.22 11.17
C GLU A 64 -13.52 4.94 11.53
N LYS A 65 -13.38 3.87 10.73
CA LYS A 65 -13.97 2.56 10.98
C LYS A 65 -13.18 1.71 12.00
N GLY A 66 -11.97 2.15 12.39
CA GLY A 66 -11.08 1.37 13.26
C GLY A 66 -10.30 0.26 12.55
N GLU A 67 -10.40 0.20 11.22
CA GLU A 67 -9.71 -0.79 10.38
C GLU A 67 -8.28 -0.37 9.99
N ALA A 68 -7.90 0.86 10.32
CA ALA A 68 -6.56 1.39 10.13
C ALA A 68 -6.20 2.39 11.22
N TYR A 69 -4.92 2.72 11.34
CA TYR A 69 -4.42 3.67 12.36
C TYR A 69 -3.15 4.38 11.89
N TYR A 70 -2.90 5.55 12.48
CA TYR A 70 -1.66 6.31 12.27
C TYR A 70 -0.50 5.65 12.99
N CYS A 71 0.63 5.48 12.32
CA CYS A 71 1.87 4.99 12.89
C CYS A 71 2.97 6.02 12.72
N PHE A 72 3.52 6.51 13.82
CA PHE A 72 4.58 7.53 13.90
C PHE A 72 5.95 6.93 14.24
N CYS A 73 6.12 5.61 14.13
CA CYS A 73 7.39 4.94 14.39
C CYS A 73 8.44 5.35 13.36
N ASP A 74 9.63 5.71 13.84
CA ASP A 74 10.79 5.98 13.01
C ASP A 74 11.49 4.69 12.56
N LYS A 75 12.49 4.85 11.68
CA LYS A 75 13.26 3.72 11.14
C LYS A 75 14.04 2.98 12.24
N GLU A 76 14.53 3.67 13.25
CA GLU A 76 15.31 3.09 14.35
C GLU A 76 14.42 2.18 15.20
N ARG A 77 13.21 2.67 15.53
CA ARG A 77 12.20 1.88 16.24
C ARG A 77 11.80 0.63 15.45
N LEU A 78 11.55 0.78 14.14
CA LEU A 78 11.17 -0.36 13.29
C LEU A 78 12.32 -1.38 13.18
N ALA A 79 13.56 -0.93 13.07
CA ALA A 79 14.73 -1.81 13.04
C ALA A 79 14.98 -2.56 14.38
N SER A 80 14.45 -2.05 15.49
CA SER A 80 14.55 -2.70 16.81
C SER A 80 13.53 -3.80 17.04
N LEU A 81 12.57 -4.00 16.12
CA LEU A 81 11.55 -5.05 16.23
C LEU A 81 12.20 -6.42 16.09
N LYS A 82 11.66 -7.38 16.83
CA LYS A 82 12.12 -8.78 16.74
C LYS A 82 11.74 -9.36 15.38
N THR A 83 12.72 -9.99 14.76
CA THR A 83 12.52 -10.79 13.56
C THR A 83 12.29 -12.24 14.00
N GLU A 84 11.19 -12.82 13.57
CA GLU A 84 10.91 -14.25 13.77
C GLU A 84 11.15 -14.99 12.46
N VAL A 85 11.68 -16.21 12.57
CA VAL A 85 11.89 -17.07 11.40
C VAL A 85 10.69 -18.00 11.28
N VAL A 86 9.82 -17.78 10.30
CA VAL A 86 8.69 -18.63 9.98
C VAL A 86 8.96 -19.32 8.65
N GLU A 87 8.96 -20.66 8.64
CA GLU A 87 9.23 -21.48 7.45
C GLU A 87 10.53 -21.11 6.68
N GLY A 88 11.57 -20.69 7.42
CA GLY A 88 12.86 -20.32 6.83
C GLY A 88 12.92 -18.91 6.22
N LYS A 89 11.87 -18.11 6.40
CA LYS A 89 11.84 -16.68 6.04
C LYS A 89 11.90 -15.82 7.30
N GLU A 90 12.74 -14.81 7.28
CA GLU A 90 12.77 -13.79 8.32
C GLU A 90 11.56 -12.88 8.14
N ILE A 91 10.64 -12.89 9.11
CA ILE A 91 9.46 -12.01 9.14
C ILE A 91 9.61 -11.08 10.34
N THR A 92 9.64 -9.78 10.08
CA THR A 92 9.61 -8.76 11.13
C THR A 92 8.17 -8.33 11.33
N LEU A 93 7.52 -8.83 12.38
CA LEU A 93 6.15 -8.44 12.69
C LEU A 93 6.14 -7.10 13.44
N TYR A 94 5.33 -6.18 12.97
CA TYR A 94 5.10 -4.92 13.67
C TYR A 94 4.20 -5.14 14.89
N ASP A 95 4.65 -4.67 16.05
CA ASP A 95 4.00 -4.89 17.36
C ASP A 95 2.74 -4.04 17.61
N LYS A 96 2.21 -3.37 16.61
CA LYS A 96 1.04 -2.48 16.69
C LYS A 96 1.16 -1.36 17.75
N HIS A 97 2.39 -0.93 18.04
CA HIS A 97 2.70 0.06 19.08
C HIS A 97 1.80 1.31 19.00
N CYS A 98 1.58 1.84 17.79
CA CYS A 98 0.78 3.05 17.62
C CYS A 98 -0.75 2.82 17.57
N LEU A 99 -1.22 1.58 17.61
CA LEU A 99 -2.66 1.27 17.57
C LEU A 99 -3.42 1.85 18.78
N HIS A 100 -2.77 1.96 19.92
CA HIS A 100 -3.37 2.37 21.19
C HIS A 100 -3.09 3.82 21.56
N LEU A 101 -2.57 4.64 20.64
CA LEU A 101 -2.40 6.07 20.88
C LEU A 101 -3.75 6.75 21.10
N SER A 102 -3.82 7.65 22.08
CA SER A 102 -5.01 8.47 22.31
C SER A 102 -5.23 9.47 21.15
N LYS A 103 -6.45 9.98 21.04
CA LYS A 103 -6.75 11.00 20.03
C LYS A 103 -5.91 12.25 20.22
N GLU A 104 -5.68 12.65 21.46
CA GLU A 104 -4.87 13.81 21.83
C GLU A 104 -3.40 13.62 21.39
N GLU A 105 -2.85 12.42 21.56
CA GLU A 105 -1.48 12.10 21.11
C GLU A 105 -1.38 12.10 19.59
N ILE A 106 -2.37 11.54 18.91
CA ILE A 106 -2.43 11.53 17.43
C ILE A 106 -2.49 12.97 16.92
N GLU A 107 -3.40 13.80 17.44
CA GLU A 107 -3.54 15.21 17.06
C GLU A 107 -2.29 16.01 17.33
N ALA A 108 -1.63 15.82 18.48
CA ALA A 108 -0.37 16.46 18.83
C ALA A 108 0.76 16.08 17.85
N ASN A 109 0.87 14.80 17.50
CA ASN A 109 1.87 14.32 16.54
C ASN A 109 1.63 14.87 15.13
N LEU A 110 0.37 14.93 14.68
CA LEU A 110 -0.01 15.51 13.39
C LEU A 110 0.26 17.03 13.37
N ALA A 111 -0.12 17.76 14.43
CA ALA A 111 0.13 19.19 14.58
C ALA A 111 1.63 19.52 14.62
N ALA A 112 2.46 18.64 15.20
CA ALA A 112 3.90 18.76 15.19
C ALA A 112 4.55 18.42 13.83
N GLY A 113 3.76 18.02 12.82
CA GLY A 113 4.27 17.64 11.50
C GLY A 113 5.13 16.38 11.50
N LYS A 114 4.93 15.47 12.46
CA LYS A 114 5.69 14.22 12.49
C LYS A 114 5.37 13.37 11.27
N PRO A 115 6.37 12.77 10.61
CA PRO A 115 6.15 11.80 9.56
C PRO A 115 5.31 10.63 10.08
N PHE A 116 4.40 10.14 9.26
CA PHE A 116 3.56 9.00 9.62
C PHE A 116 3.29 8.12 8.41
N VAL A 117 2.89 6.90 8.70
CA VAL A 117 2.29 5.97 7.75
C VAL A 117 0.94 5.52 8.29
N ILE A 118 0.06 5.05 7.43
CA ILE A 118 -1.21 4.45 7.84
C ILE A 118 -1.08 2.94 7.73
N ARG A 119 -1.34 2.24 8.83
CA ARG A 119 -1.30 0.77 8.89
C ARG A 119 -2.70 0.21 9.00
N GLN A 120 -2.95 -0.91 8.33
CA GLN A 120 -4.16 -1.68 8.52
C GLN A 120 -4.19 -2.34 9.90
N ASN A 121 -5.36 -2.39 10.51
CA ASN A 121 -5.58 -3.11 11.76
C ASN A 121 -6.07 -4.53 11.48
N ILE A 122 -5.17 -5.38 10.97
CA ILE A 122 -5.48 -6.78 10.68
C ILE A 122 -5.59 -7.55 11.99
N PRO A 123 -6.63 -8.37 12.21
CA PRO A 123 -6.72 -9.27 13.37
C PRO A 123 -5.49 -10.19 13.44
N ASN A 124 -5.00 -10.46 14.66
CA ASN A 124 -3.84 -11.35 14.85
C ASN A 124 -4.20 -12.83 14.70
N GLU A 125 -5.48 -13.17 14.86
CA GLU A 125 -6.00 -14.54 14.81
C GLU A 125 -7.02 -14.69 13.69
N GLY A 126 -7.24 -15.93 13.25
CA GLY A 126 -8.19 -16.26 12.19
C GLY A 126 -7.56 -16.24 10.81
N THR A 127 -8.39 -16.40 9.82
CA THR A 127 -8.00 -16.52 8.42
C THR A 127 -8.73 -15.50 7.56
N THR A 128 -8.09 -15.09 6.48
CA THR A 128 -8.71 -14.30 5.40
C THR A 128 -8.82 -15.17 4.16
N THR A 129 -10.03 -15.32 3.63
CA THR A 129 -10.29 -16.09 2.42
C THR A 129 -10.81 -15.16 1.31
N PHE A 130 -10.28 -15.31 0.11
CA PHE A 130 -10.80 -14.65 -1.08
C PHE A 130 -10.87 -15.64 -2.23
N HIS A 131 -11.76 -15.37 -3.18
CA HIS A 131 -11.92 -16.18 -4.38
C HIS A 131 -11.04 -15.64 -5.50
N ASP A 132 -10.14 -16.50 -6.00
CA ASP A 132 -9.34 -16.24 -7.20
C ASP A 132 -9.94 -16.98 -8.39
N GLU A 133 -10.09 -16.30 -9.52
CA GLU A 133 -10.73 -16.87 -10.71
C GLU A 133 -9.95 -18.04 -11.36
N LEU A 134 -8.66 -18.15 -11.08
CA LEU A 134 -7.78 -19.20 -11.61
C LEU A 134 -7.51 -20.30 -10.59
N TYR A 135 -7.32 -19.93 -9.32
CA TYR A 135 -6.91 -20.84 -8.26
C TYR A 135 -8.03 -21.23 -7.29
N GLY A 136 -9.25 -20.67 -7.45
CA GLY A 136 -10.35 -20.89 -6.53
C GLY A 136 -10.16 -20.16 -5.20
N ASP A 137 -10.68 -20.71 -4.12
CA ASP A 137 -10.59 -20.07 -2.80
C ASP A 137 -9.18 -20.18 -2.23
N ILE A 138 -8.56 -19.01 -1.98
CA ILE A 138 -7.26 -18.88 -1.33
C ILE A 138 -7.49 -18.41 0.09
N THR A 139 -7.02 -19.19 1.04
CA THR A 139 -7.11 -18.88 2.47
C THR A 139 -5.71 -18.68 3.03
N VAL A 140 -5.50 -17.57 3.73
CA VAL A 140 -4.26 -17.22 4.40
C VAL A 140 -4.51 -16.95 5.88
N GLU A 141 -3.59 -17.36 6.75
CA GLU A 141 -3.62 -17.01 8.17
C GLU A 141 -3.41 -15.51 8.34
N ASN A 142 -4.23 -14.84 9.16
CA ASN A 142 -4.09 -13.40 9.39
C ASN A 142 -2.72 -13.03 9.98
N ALA A 143 -2.11 -13.93 10.75
CA ALA A 143 -0.77 -13.75 11.30
C ALA A 143 0.33 -13.67 10.22
N GLU A 144 0.10 -14.24 9.02
CA GLU A 144 1.05 -14.19 7.89
C GLU A 144 0.89 -12.93 7.05
N LEU A 145 -0.23 -12.20 7.23
CA LEU A 145 -0.47 -10.96 6.52
C LEU A 145 0.44 -9.87 7.10
N ASP A 146 1.43 -9.48 6.32
CA ASP A 146 2.23 -8.32 6.65
C ASP A 146 1.32 -7.09 6.72
N LEU A 147 1.54 -6.28 7.74
CA LEU A 147 0.80 -5.04 7.95
C LEU A 147 1.08 -4.10 6.77
N SER A 148 0.28 -4.23 5.73
CA SER A 148 0.40 -3.42 4.53
C SER A 148 0.46 -1.94 4.89
N LEU A 149 1.53 -1.30 4.46
CA LEU A 149 1.75 0.13 4.62
C LEU A 149 1.07 0.86 3.47
N ILE A 150 0.14 1.73 3.79
CA ILE A 150 -0.28 2.75 2.86
C ILE A 150 0.77 3.87 2.97
N HIS A 151 1.76 3.82 2.09
CA HIS A 151 2.70 4.93 1.92
C HIS A 151 1.97 6.07 1.22
N ILE A 152 1.83 7.16 1.94
CA ILE A 152 1.19 8.38 1.43
C ILE A 152 2.21 9.51 1.42
#